data_e15f4b3842b7ce0f80b5c18601f1211f
#
_entry.id   e15f4b3842b7ce0f80b5c18601f1211f
#
_cell.length_a   1.000
_cell.length_b   1.000
_cell.length_c   1.000
_cell.angle_alpha   90.00
_cell.angle_beta   90.00
_cell.angle_gamma   90.00
#
_symmetry.space_group_name_H-M   'P 1'
#
loop_
_entity.id
_entity.type
_entity.pdbx_description
1 polymer ?
#
loop_
_entity_poly.entity_id
_entity_poly.type
_entity_poly.pdbx_seq_one_letter_code
_entity_poly.pdbx_strand_id
1 'polypeptide(L)'
;MYRIRGVRFVVATIVLSSSGILCAQTQGHAQDNPSAEVKDHGGRKIKTVIKPDYPTIARQMRVTGTVRLEATVAADGKVRDTKVIGGSPLLVQEAVSAVKKWKYEEASKETVEAVEVVFQ
;
A
#
# COMPACT_ATOMS: atom_id res chain seq x y z
N MET A 1 -16.22 -17.52 37.18
CA MET A 1 -15.11 -17.02 38.05
C MET A 1 -13.85 -17.78 37.71
N TYR A 2 -12.96 -17.17 37.00
CA TYR A 2 -11.66 -17.75 36.63
C TYR A 2 -10.64 -17.28 37.66
N ARG A 3 -10.15 -18.18 38.47
CA ARG A 3 -9.04 -17.93 39.38
C ARG A 3 -7.74 -18.32 38.71
N ILE A 4 -6.97 -17.35 38.26
CA ILE A 4 -5.62 -17.57 37.79
C ILE A 4 -4.71 -17.59 39.01
N ARG A 5 -4.22 -18.77 39.36
CA ARG A 5 -3.20 -18.96 40.39
C ARG A 5 -1.82 -18.91 39.73
N GLY A 6 -1.02 -17.95 40.20
CA GLY A 6 0.42 -18.08 40.37
C GLY A 6 1.26 -18.15 39.11
N VAL A 7 1.53 -17.01 38.48
CA VAL A 7 2.74 -16.87 37.67
C VAL A 7 3.87 -16.45 38.61
N ARG A 8 4.73 -17.39 38.92
CA ARG A 8 6.00 -17.11 39.59
C ARG A 8 6.93 -16.46 38.57
N PHE A 9 7.15 -15.17 38.70
CA PHE A 9 8.21 -14.49 37.97
C PHE A 9 9.55 -15.01 38.50
N VAL A 10 10.22 -15.82 37.71
CA VAL A 10 11.63 -16.09 37.88
C VAL A 10 12.37 -14.90 37.30
N VAL A 11 12.86 -14.04 38.16
CA VAL A 11 13.77 -12.98 37.77
C VAL A 11 15.11 -13.66 37.45
N ALA A 12 15.34 -13.91 36.19
CA ALA A 12 16.65 -14.29 35.69
C ALA A 12 17.50 -13.04 35.65
N THR A 13 18.42 -12.94 36.55
CA THR A 13 19.46 -11.90 36.54
C THR A 13 20.37 -12.18 35.34
N ILE A 14 20.17 -11.45 34.27
CA ILE A 14 21.08 -11.49 33.12
C ILE A 14 22.25 -10.59 33.44
N VAL A 15 23.37 -11.23 33.70
CA VAL A 15 24.67 -10.56 33.78
C VAL A 15 25.02 -10.03 32.38
N LEU A 16 24.96 -8.73 32.22
CA LEU A 16 25.44 -8.04 31.05
C LEU A 16 26.97 -8.08 31.03
N SER A 17 27.54 -9.03 30.31
CA SER A 17 28.90 -8.87 29.82
C SER A 17 28.86 -7.93 28.62
N SER A 18 29.47 -6.79 28.79
CA SER A 18 29.67 -5.78 27.78
C SER A 18 30.61 -6.28 26.70
N SER A 19 30.06 -6.87 25.67
CA SER A 19 30.77 -6.98 24.39
C SER A 19 29.99 -6.17 23.40
N GLY A 20 30.60 -5.07 22.93
CA GLY A 20 30.00 -4.17 22.00
C GLY A 20 29.55 -4.89 20.74
N ILE A 21 28.27 -5.14 20.64
CA ILE A 21 27.68 -5.52 19.39
C ILE A 21 27.47 -4.22 18.63
N LEU A 22 28.38 -3.99 17.72
CA LEU A 22 28.17 -3.02 16.67
C LEU A 22 27.00 -3.55 15.82
N CYS A 23 25.80 -3.17 16.16
CA CYS A 23 24.67 -3.32 15.25
C CYS A 23 24.96 -2.44 14.04
N ALA A 24 25.56 -3.02 13.03
CA ALA A 24 25.49 -2.47 11.70
C ALA A 24 24.01 -2.53 11.29
N GLN A 25 23.29 -1.48 11.59
CA GLN A 25 22.00 -1.26 10.97
C GLN A 25 22.31 -0.99 9.50
N THR A 26 22.23 -2.01 8.71
CA THR A 26 22.01 -1.86 7.28
C THR A 26 20.64 -1.21 7.17
N GLN A 27 20.61 0.07 7.26
CA GLN A 27 19.51 0.84 6.74
C GLN A 27 19.56 0.56 5.25
N GLY A 28 18.66 -0.33 4.81
CA GLY A 28 18.40 -0.46 3.42
C GLY A 28 18.16 0.94 2.91
N HIS A 29 19.05 1.41 2.06
CA HIS A 29 18.83 2.63 1.34
C HIS A 29 17.48 2.46 0.66
N ALA A 30 16.48 3.15 1.17
CA ALA A 30 15.35 3.47 0.37
C ALA A 30 15.93 4.26 -0.80
N GLN A 31 16.17 3.55 -1.89
CA GLN A 31 16.53 4.22 -3.12
C GLN A 31 15.37 5.15 -3.40
N ASP A 32 15.65 6.44 -3.48
CA ASP A 32 14.72 7.46 -3.94
C ASP A 32 14.41 7.24 -5.43
N ASN A 33 13.97 6.04 -5.75
CA ASN A 33 13.33 5.80 -7.01
C ASN A 33 11.96 6.43 -6.92
N PRO A 34 11.61 7.33 -7.84
CA PRO A 34 10.26 7.84 -7.93
C PRO A 34 9.32 6.64 -8.07
N SER A 35 8.66 6.31 -6.99
CA SER A 35 7.77 5.18 -6.92
C SER A 35 6.34 5.66 -6.74
N ALA A 36 5.42 4.99 -7.40
CA ALA A 36 4.02 5.17 -7.11
C ALA A 36 3.65 4.30 -5.91
N GLU A 37 3.14 4.91 -4.87
CA GLU A 37 2.59 4.23 -3.71
C GLU A 37 1.08 4.17 -3.83
N VAL A 38 0.52 3.01 -3.57
CA VAL A 38 -0.90 2.76 -3.64
C VAL A 38 -1.46 2.62 -2.24
N LYS A 39 -2.46 3.41 -1.93
CA LYS A 39 -3.25 3.30 -0.71
C LYS A 39 -4.67 2.95 -1.08
N ASP A 40 -5.13 1.83 -0.56
CA ASP A 40 -6.52 1.41 -0.68
C ASP A 40 -7.26 1.77 0.59
N HIS A 41 -8.33 2.49 0.43
CA HIS A 41 -9.23 2.89 1.51
C HIS A 41 -10.58 2.17 1.42
N GLY A 42 -10.66 1.15 0.55
CA GLY A 42 -11.86 0.35 0.38
C GLY A 42 -12.03 -0.73 1.46
N GLY A 43 -13.22 -1.29 1.53
CA GLY A 43 -13.55 -2.37 2.46
C GLY A 43 -13.18 -3.76 1.94
N ARG A 44 -12.87 -3.90 0.64
CA ARG A 44 -12.57 -5.17 -0.02
C ARG A 44 -11.07 -5.34 -0.18
N LYS A 45 -10.55 -6.50 0.16
CA LYS A 45 -9.12 -6.80 0.00
C LYS A 45 -8.73 -6.92 -1.48
N ILE A 46 -7.54 -6.47 -1.79
CA ILE A 46 -6.97 -6.56 -3.13
C ILE A 46 -6.15 -7.85 -3.24
N LYS A 47 -6.46 -8.68 -4.23
CA LYS A 47 -5.68 -9.88 -4.55
C LYS A 47 -4.41 -9.57 -5.34
N THR A 48 -4.55 -8.73 -6.36
CA THR A 48 -3.45 -8.37 -7.25
C THR A 48 -3.40 -6.87 -7.42
N VAL A 49 -2.29 -6.28 -7.01
CA VAL A 49 -1.98 -4.87 -7.18
C VAL A 49 -0.95 -4.73 -8.28
N ILE A 50 -1.27 -3.94 -9.30
CA ILE A 50 -0.32 -3.55 -10.33
C ILE A 50 0.02 -2.09 -10.09
N LYS A 51 1.30 -1.83 -9.85
CA LYS A 51 1.78 -0.46 -9.67
C LYS A 51 1.68 0.28 -11.00
N PRO A 52 1.16 1.51 -10.99
CA PRO A 52 1.17 2.33 -12.17
C PRO A 52 2.60 2.71 -12.55
N ASP A 53 2.86 2.76 -13.84
CA ASP A 53 4.12 3.26 -14.35
C ASP A 53 4.19 4.78 -14.17
N TYR A 54 5.37 5.26 -13.86
CA TYR A 54 5.60 6.70 -13.78
C TYR A 54 5.94 7.20 -15.19
N PRO A 55 5.09 8.03 -15.82
CA PRO A 55 5.35 8.49 -17.16
C PRO A 55 6.69 9.23 -17.27
N THR A 56 7.44 8.95 -18.32
CA THR A 56 8.76 9.57 -18.53
C THR A 56 8.67 11.10 -18.56
N ILE A 57 7.65 11.64 -19.21
CA ILE A 57 7.38 13.08 -19.25
C ILE A 57 7.15 13.65 -17.84
N ALA A 58 6.31 12.99 -17.04
CA ALA A 58 6.03 13.43 -15.69
C ALA A 58 7.28 13.38 -14.82
N ARG A 59 8.11 12.36 -15.02
CA ARG A 59 9.39 12.21 -14.32
C ARG A 59 10.37 13.32 -14.69
N GLN A 60 10.51 13.63 -15.97
CA GLN A 60 11.38 14.71 -16.45
C GLN A 60 10.93 16.08 -15.96
N MET A 61 9.63 16.31 -15.92
CA MET A 61 9.05 17.56 -15.42
C MET A 61 8.92 17.59 -13.90
N ARG A 62 9.32 16.53 -13.20
CA ARG A 62 9.18 16.36 -11.75
C ARG A 62 7.74 16.58 -11.26
N VAL A 63 6.79 16.12 -12.04
CA VAL A 63 5.38 16.17 -11.65
C VAL A 63 5.11 15.08 -10.65
N THR A 64 4.83 15.48 -9.43
CA THR A 64 4.46 14.61 -8.33
C THR A 64 3.01 14.89 -7.91
N GLY A 65 2.43 14.03 -7.14
CA GLY A 65 1.11 14.26 -6.61
C GLY A 65 0.34 12.97 -6.34
N THR A 66 -0.88 13.15 -5.89
CA THR A 66 -1.79 12.08 -5.56
C THR A 66 -2.95 12.04 -6.52
N VAL A 67 -3.22 10.88 -7.09
CA VAL A 67 -4.40 10.61 -7.92
C VAL A 67 -5.42 9.86 -7.08
N ARG A 68 -6.63 10.40 -7.00
CA ARG A 68 -7.76 9.77 -6.32
C ARG A 68 -8.74 9.22 -7.34
N LEU A 69 -9.06 7.96 -7.17
CA LEU A 69 -9.96 7.22 -8.04
C LEU A 69 -11.03 6.48 -7.23
N GLU A 70 -12.20 6.32 -7.82
CA GLU A 70 -13.17 5.35 -7.36
C GLU A 70 -13.22 4.19 -8.37
N ALA A 71 -12.93 2.99 -7.89
CA ALA A 71 -13.00 1.78 -8.71
C ALA A 71 -14.30 1.04 -8.42
N THR A 72 -15.08 0.81 -9.45
CA THR A 72 -16.25 -0.07 -9.35
C THR A 72 -15.82 -1.50 -9.58
N VAL A 73 -15.90 -2.32 -8.54
CA VAL A 73 -15.45 -3.70 -8.54
C VAL A 73 -16.65 -4.63 -8.61
N ALA A 74 -16.68 -5.49 -9.62
CA ALA A 74 -17.71 -6.50 -9.77
C ALA A 74 -17.66 -7.56 -8.66
N ALA A 75 -18.71 -8.33 -8.52
CA ALA A 75 -18.76 -9.41 -7.53
C ALA A 75 -17.64 -10.44 -7.69
N ASP A 76 -17.14 -10.68 -8.91
CA ASP A 76 -16.04 -11.57 -9.21
C ASP A 76 -14.63 -10.99 -8.90
N GLY A 77 -14.56 -9.75 -8.46
CA GLY A 77 -13.32 -9.08 -8.10
C GLY A 77 -12.64 -8.29 -9.22
N LYS A 78 -13.20 -8.28 -10.42
CA LYS A 78 -12.67 -7.49 -11.53
C LYS A 78 -13.12 -6.05 -11.44
N VAL A 79 -12.21 -5.12 -11.75
CA VAL A 79 -12.55 -3.70 -11.87
C VAL A 79 -13.32 -3.48 -13.18
N ARG A 80 -14.58 -3.07 -13.07
CA ARG A 80 -15.45 -2.79 -14.22
C ARG A 80 -15.30 -1.39 -14.74
N ASP A 81 -15.20 -0.43 -13.83
CA ASP A 81 -15.11 0.98 -14.16
C ASP A 81 -14.25 1.73 -13.17
N THR A 82 -13.75 2.86 -13.58
CA THR A 82 -12.96 3.76 -12.74
C THR A 82 -13.41 5.19 -12.94
N LYS A 83 -13.64 5.90 -11.84
CA LYS A 83 -13.99 7.31 -11.85
C LYS A 83 -12.86 8.12 -11.23
N VAL A 84 -12.38 9.12 -11.93
CA VAL A 84 -11.34 10.03 -11.42
C VAL A 84 -12.00 11.09 -10.53
N ILE A 85 -11.52 11.18 -9.31
CA ILE A 85 -11.98 12.19 -8.36
C ILE A 85 -11.06 13.41 -8.38
N GLY A 86 -9.76 13.19 -8.52
CA GLY A 86 -8.78 14.25 -8.59
C GLY A 86 -7.38 13.74 -8.90
N GLY A 87 -6.52 14.65 -9.33
CA GLY A 87 -5.12 14.36 -9.64
C GLY A 87 -4.62 15.09 -10.88
N SER A 88 -3.31 15.01 -11.11
CA SER A 88 -2.69 15.59 -12.30
C SER A 88 -3.08 14.81 -13.56
N PRO A 89 -3.49 15.49 -14.64
CA PRO A 89 -3.84 14.81 -15.90
C PRO A 89 -2.75 13.90 -16.47
N LEU A 90 -1.49 14.23 -16.27
CA LEU A 90 -0.35 13.43 -16.71
C LEU A 90 -0.21 12.11 -15.96
N LEU A 91 -0.68 12.06 -14.71
CA LEU A 91 -0.58 10.90 -13.83
C LEU A 91 -1.85 10.05 -13.84
N VAL A 92 -2.99 10.69 -14.11
CA VAL A 92 -4.32 10.06 -14.08
C VAL A 92 -4.42 8.88 -15.04
N GLN A 93 -3.93 9.02 -16.26
CA GLN A 93 -4.02 7.98 -17.29
C GLN A 93 -3.30 6.69 -16.84
N GLU A 94 -2.10 6.84 -16.29
CA GLU A 94 -1.34 5.70 -15.80
C GLU A 94 -1.98 5.07 -14.57
N ALA A 95 -2.48 5.88 -13.65
CA ALA A 95 -3.20 5.40 -12.48
C ALA A 95 -4.45 4.60 -12.89
N VAL A 96 -5.25 5.12 -13.79
CA VAL A 96 -6.46 4.44 -14.30
C VAL A 96 -6.10 3.13 -15.00
N SER A 97 -5.08 3.14 -15.85
CA SER A 97 -4.64 1.94 -16.57
C SER A 97 -4.17 0.84 -15.63
N ALA A 98 -3.47 1.20 -14.56
CA ALA A 98 -3.03 0.26 -13.56
C ALA A 98 -4.20 -0.31 -12.75
N VAL A 99 -5.08 0.55 -12.25
CA VAL A 99 -6.23 0.14 -11.43
C VAL A 99 -7.20 -0.76 -12.20
N LYS A 100 -7.40 -0.54 -13.47
CA LYS A 100 -8.22 -1.42 -14.32
C LYS A 100 -7.71 -2.87 -14.40
N LYS A 101 -6.43 -3.07 -14.19
CA LYS A 101 -5.79 -4.39 -14.19
C LYS A 101 -5.79 -5.06 -12.82
N TRP A 102 -6.21 -4.35 -11.77
CA TRP A 102 -6.26 -4.91 -10.43
C TRP A 102 -7.33 -5.97 -10.30
N LYS A 103 -7.10 -6.85 -9.34
CA LYS A 103 -8.08 -7.85 -8.93
C LYS A 103 -8.30 -7.76 -7.45
N TYR A 104 -9.56 -7.71 -7.08
CA TYR A 104 -10.04 -7.76 -5.71
C TYR A 104 -10.52 -9.16 -5.35
N GLU A 105 -10.71 -9.41 -4.07
CA GLU A 105 -11.38 -10.62 -3.62
C GLU A 105 -12.84 -10.60 -4.07
N GLU A 106 -13.38 -11.79 -4.29
CA GLU A 106 -14.78 -11.96 -4.63
C GLU A 106 -15.68 -11.51 -3.49
N ALA A 107 -16.84 -10.97 -3.83
CA ALA A 107 -17.85 -10.57 -2.89
C ALA A 107 -19.24 -10.93 -3.43
N SER A 108 -20.25 -10.83 -2.58
CA SER A 108 -21.63 -11.14 -2.96
C SER A 108 -22.24 -10.16 -3.96
N LYS A 109 -21.71 -8.96 -4.06
CA LYS A 109 -22.21 -7.88 -4.91
C LYS A 109 -21.10 -6.94 -5.36
N GLU A 110 -21.42 -6.14 -6.37
CA GLU A 110 -20.57 -5.04 -6.83
C GLU A 110 -20.38 -4.00 -5.73
N THR A 111 -19.14 -3.51 -5.61
CA THR A 111 -18.78 -2.47 -4.64
C THR A 111 -17.96 -1.37 -5.31
N VAL A 112 -17.96 -0.20 -4.70
CA VAL A 112 -17.14 0.93 -5.11
C VAL A 112 -16.02 1.09 -4.08
N GLU A 113 -14.79 1.01 -4.54
CA GLU A 113 -13.59 1.09 -3.71
C GLU A 113 -12.83 2.38 -3.99
N ALA A 114 -12.50 3.11 -2.93
CA ALA A 114 -11.68 4.32 -3.06
C ALA A 114 -10.20 3.94 -3.12
N VAL A 115 -9.52 4.45 -4.14
CA VAL A 115 -8.10 4.18 -4.39
C VAL A 115 -7.34 5.49 -4.46
N GLU A 116 -6.24 5.55 -3.76
CA GLU A 116 -5.32 6.69 -3.78
C GLU A 116 -3.96 6.22 -4.28
N VAL A 117 -3.48 6.83 -5.34
CA VAL A 117 -2.17 6.54 -5.94
C VAL A 117 -1.28 7.74 -5.76
N VAL A 118 -0.20 7.56 -5.03
CA VAL A 118 0.77 8.62 -4.74
C VAL A 118 1.99 8.45 -5.65
N PHE A 119 2.29 9.48 -6.41
CA PHE A 119 3.48 9.56 -7.26
C PHE A 119 4.49 10.50 -6.61
N GLN A 120 5.66 9.96 -6.32
CA GLN A 120 6.73 10.69 -5.66
C GLN A 120 8.00 10.72 -6.52
#